data_f5a677d190fb798133c36a1d339f668d
#
_entry.id   f5a677d190fb798133c36a1d339f668d
#
_cell.length_a   1.000
_cell.length_b   1.000
_cell.length_c   1.000
_cell.angle_alpha   90.00
_cell.angle_beta   90.00
_cell.angle_gamma   90.00
#
_symmetry.space_group_name_H-M   'P 1'
#
loop_
_entity.id
_entity.type
_entity.pdbx_description
1 polymer ?
#
loop_
_entity_poly.entity_id
_entity_poly.type
_entity_poly.pdbx_seq_one_letter_code
_entity_poly.pdbx_strand_id
1 'polypeptide(L)'
;MSRLFATALGAFFLTAVAGCDMSPAGPSPTVLTGVWGGDHVSLSTNEAGSRVEFDCAHGTIPGPLTIDGQGSFIATGSFVREHGGPIRQDEAPDVYPAIYAGTVRGTLLQLTVRLTTNEMIGTFTLTRNAPGRVVKCL
;
A
#
# COMPACT_ATOMS: atom_id res chain seq x y z
N MET A 1 84.78 -28.26 9.92
CA MET A 1 83.55 -28.35 10.75
C MET A 1 82.55 -27.31 10.24
N SER A 2 81.70 -27.69 9.30
CA SER A 2 80.71 -26.80 8.70
C SER A 2 79.31 -27.22 9.16
N ARG A 3 78.63 -26.31 9.75
CA ARG A 3 77.23 -26.50 10.14
C ARG A 3 76.36 -25.72 9.11
N LEU A 4 75.58 -26.45 8.31
CA LEU A 4 74.57 -25.96 7.40
C LEU A 4 73.29 -25.63 8.21
N PHE A 5 72.85 -24.40 8.17
CA PHE A 5 71.55 -24.01 8.63
C PHE A 5 70.54 -24.02 7.45
N ALA A 6 69.60 -24.92 7.50
CA ALA A 6 68.47 -24.94 6.57
C ALA A 6 67.37 -24.01 7.08
N THR A 7 67.07 -22.96 6.34
CA THR A 7 65.97 -22.05 6.57
C THR A 7 64.74 -22.59 5.86
N ALA A 8 63.72 -23.03 6.61
CA ALA A 8 62.43 -23.42 6.05
C ALA A 8 61.55 -22.17 5.89
N LEU A 9 61.20 -21.83 4.66
CA LEU A 9 60.20 -20.80 4.30
C LEU A 9 58.82 -21.41 4.46
N GLY A 10 58.08 -21.02 5.49
CA GLY A 10 56.68 -21.36 5.67
C GLY A 10 55.81 -20.43 4.84
N ALA A 11 55.14 -20.94 3.81
CA ALA A 11 54.15 -20.23 3.06
C ALA A 11 52.81 -20.20 3.83
N PHE A 12 52.42 -18.99 4.29
CA PHE A 12 51.14 -18.77 4.94
C PHE A 12 50.08 -18.56 3.84
N PHE A 13 49.25 -19.58 3.60
CA PHE A 13 48.06 -19.45 2.77
C PHE A 13 46.95 -18.73 3.55
N LEU A 14 46.68 -17.45 3.20
CA LEU A 14 45.48 -16.75 3.65
C LEU A 14 44.31 -17.27 2.81
N THR A 15 43.45 -18.11 3.37
CA THR A 15 42.15 -18.43 2.81
C THR A 15 41.18 -17.31 3.15
N ALA A 16 40.86 -16.46 2.16
CA ALA A 16 39.77 -15.50 2.25
C ALA A 16 38.42 -16.26 2.20
N VAL A 17 37.76 -16.33 3.34
CA VAL A 17 36.36 -16.79 3.41
C VAL A 17 35.50 -15.65 2.95
N ALA A 18 34.99 -15.73 1.68
CA ALA A 18 33.93 -14.85 1.22
C ALA A 18 32.63 -15.24 1.93
N GLY A 19 32.30 -14.51 3.00
CA GLY A 19 31.00 -14.59 3.64
C GLY A 19 29.94 -14.04 2.68
N CYS A 20 29.09 -14.91 2.13
CA CYS A 20 27.85 -14.48 1.52
C CYS A 20 26.92 -14.00 2.63
N ASP A 21 26.77 -12.68 2.80
CA ASP A 21 25.71 -12.10 3.61
C ASP A 21 24.38 -12.45 2.95
N MET A 22 23.78 -13.55 3.38
CA MET A 22 22.35 -13.83 3.13
C MET A 22 21.54 -12.93 4.06
N SER A 23 21.30 -11.68 3.65
CA SER A 23 20.23 -10.89 4.27
C SER A 23 18.94 -11.66 4.09
N PRO A 24 18.19 -11.97 5.17
CA PRO A 24 16.88 -12.58 5.01
C PRO A 24 16.00 -11.63 4.20
N ALA A 25 15.53 -12.11 3.03
CA ALA A 25 14.57 -11.37 2.25
C ALA A 25 13.35 -11.10 3.14
N GLY A 26 13.03 -9.83 3.38
CA GLY A 26 11.83 -9.45 4.10
C GLY A 26 10.59 -10.01 3.39
N PRO A 27 9.44 -10.10 4.08
CA PRO A 27 8.21 -10.61 3.48
C PRO A 27 7.91 -9.84 2.19
N SER A 28 7.66 -10.59 1.12
CA SER A 28 7.40 -10.04 -0.20
C SER A 28 6.11 -9.20 -0.18
N PRO A 29 6.07 -8.09 -0.93
CA PRO A 29 4.86 -7.28 -1.04
C PRO A 29 3.72 -8.13 -1.64
N THR A 30 2.51 -7.96 -1.11
CA THR A 30 1.32 -8.71 -1.50
C THR A 30 0.27 -7.76 -2.06
N VAL A 31 -0.40 -8.13 -3.14
CA VAL A 31 -1.52 -7.35 -3.70
C VAL A 31 -2.76 -7.54 -2.82
N LEU A 32 -3.33 -6.43 -2.37
CA LEU A 32 -4.58 -6.42 -1.63
C LEU A 32 -5.74 -6.61 -2.61
N THR A 33 -6.56 -7.63 -2.37
CA THR A 33 -7.73 -7.93 -3.20
C THR A 33 -8.99 -8.14 -2.35
N GLY A 34 -10.14 -8.01 -3.00
CA GLY A 34 -11.43 -8.29 -2.39
C GLY A 34 -12.26 -7.05 -2.06
N VAL A 35 -13.32 -7.26 -1.30
CA VAL A 35 -14.25 -6.23 -0.87
C VAL A 35 -14.08 -5.98 0.62
N TRP A 36 -14.06 -4.70 0.99
CA TRP A 36 -13.89 -4.23 2.36
C TRP A 36 -14.96 -3.18 2.63
N GLY A 37 -15.69 -3.32 3.72
CA GLY A 37 -16.78 -2.41 4.05
C GLY A 37 -16.74 -1.92 5.47
N GLY A 38 -17.18 -0.69 5.66
CA GLY A 38 -17.28 -0.01 6.95
C GLY A 38 -18.39 1.03 6.93
N ASP A 39 -18.46 1.82 7.98
CA ASP A 39 -19.37 2.95 8.06
C ASP A 39 -18.88 4.08 7.15
N HIS A 40 -19.77 4.52 6.26
CA HIS A 40 -19.53 5.62 5.31
C HIS A 40 -18.49 5.31 4.23
N VAL A 41 -18.07 4.03 4.09
CA VAL A 41 -17.03 3.65 3.14
C VAL A 41 -17.20 2.21 2.65
N SER A 42 -16.87 1.99 1.39
CA SER A 42 -16.69 0.66 0.78
C SER A 42 -15.48 0.69 -0.15
N LEU A 43 -14.61 -0.29 -0.07
CA LEU A 43 -13.45 -0.46 -0.95
C LEU A 43 -13.56 -1.79 -1.69
N SER A 44 -13.48 -1.74 -3.00
CA SER A 44 -13.32 -2.91 -3.88
C SER A 44 -11.96 -2.83 -4.56
N THR A 45 -11.13 -3.85 -4.42
CA THR A 45 -9.76 -3.84 -4.93
C THR A 45 -9.41 -5.15 -5.64
N ASN A 46 -8.66 -5.04 -6.73
CA ASN A 46 -8.14 -6.14 -7.53
C ASN A 46 -6.80 -5.74 -8.18
N GLU A 47 -6.24 -6.60 -9.01
CA GLU A 47 -4.96 -6.36 -9.68
C GLU A 47 -4.97 -5.17 -10.66
N ALA A 48 -6.16 -4.80 -11.20
CA ALA A 48 -6.29 -3.68 -12.13
C ALA A 48 -6.38 -2.32 -11.42
N GLY A 49 -6.82 -2.31 -10.16
CA GLY A 49 -6.99 -1.09 -9.39
C GLY A 49 -8.02 -1.23 -8.27
N SER A 50 -8.34 -0.10 -7.67
CA SER A 50 -9.30 -0.05 -6.57
C SER A 50 -10.33 1.07 -6.79
N ARG A 51 -11.56 0.79 -6.35
CA ARG A 51 -12.65 1.76 -6.26
C ARG A 51 -13.07 1.91 -4.80
N VAL A 52 -13.16 3.14 -4.37
CA VAL A 52 -13.62 3.50 -3.03
C VAL A 52 -14.91 4.30 -3.15
N GLU A 53 -15.92 3.90 -2.41
CA GLU A 53 -17.18 4.63 -2.30
C GLU A 53 -17.28 5.25 -0.92
N PHE A 54 -17.68 6.51 -0.86
CA PHE A 54 -17.94 7.28 0.35
C PHE A 54 -19.35 7.84 0.30
N ASP A 55 -19.83 8.40 1.41
CA ASP A 55 -21.02 9.23 1.38
C ASP A 55 -20.76 10.44 0.47
N CYS A 56 -21.63 10.63 -0.52
CA CYS A 56 -21.56 11.75 -1.47
C CYS A 56 -20.18 11.94 -2.14
N ALA A 57 -19.41 10.86 -2.30
CA ALA A 57 -18.14 10.88 -3.01
C ALA A 57 -17.72 9.47 -3.46
N HIS A 58 -16.77 9.42 -4.38
CA HIS A 58 -16.07 8.19 -4.73
C HIS A 58 -14.60 8.47 -5.06
N GLY A 59 -13.80 7.43 -5.09
CA GLY A 59 -12.40 7.52 -5.46
C GLY A 59 -11.94 6.33 -6.27
N THR A 60 -10.85 6.52 -7.00
CA THR A 60 -10.17 5.44 -7.73
C THR A 60 -8.68 5.45 -7.43
N ILE A 61 -8.11 4.27 -7.31
CA ILE A 61 -6.66 4.07 -7.17
C ILE A 61 -6.24 3.22 -8.36
N PRO A 62 -5.43 3.75 -9.30
CA PRO A 62 -5.00 3.00 -10.48
C PRO A 62 -3.96 1.95 -10.09
N GLY A 63 -4.01 0.79 -10.76
CA GLY A 63 -3.08 -0.31 -10.56
C GLY A 63 -3.28 -1.07 -9.24
N PRO A 64 -2.51 -2.14 -9.04
CA PRO A 64 -2.65 -2.99 -7.87
C PRO A 64 -2.28 -2.25 -6.59
N LEU A 65 -3.07 -2.43 -5.55
CA LEU A 65 -2.82 -1.90 -4.22
C LEU A 65 -1.95 -2.88 -3.46
N THR A 66 -0.67 -2.54 -3.30
CA THR A 66 0.35 -3.43 -2.74
C THR A 66 0.63 -3.09 -1.29
N ILE A 67 0.50 -4.07 -0.41
CA ILE A 67 0.85 -3.97 1.01
C ILE A 67 2.28 -4.47 1.24
N ASP A 68 2.99 -3.81 2.13
CA ASP A 68 4.32 -4.22 2.59
C ASP A 68 4.28 -5.36 3.62
N GLY A 69 5.43 -5.76 4.13
CA GLY A 69 5.54 -6.82 5.13
C GLY A 69 4.90 -6.52 6.48
N GLN A 70 4.57 -5.26 6.76
CA GLN A 70 3.84 -4.80 7.94
C GLN A 70 2.33 -4.65 7.67
N GLY A 71 1.87 -4.96 6.46
CA GLY A 71 0.48 -4.83 6.05
C GLY A 71 0.07 -3.40 5.68
N SER A 72 1.03 -2.51 5.44
CA SER A 72 0.77 -1.09 5.17
C SER A 72 0.91 -0.77 3.69
N PHE A 73 0.16 0.25 3.24
CA PHE A 73 0.28 0.80 1.90
C PHE A 73 0.09 2.31 1.89
N ILE A 74 0.65 2.95 0.88
CA ILE A 74 0.36 4.31 0.48
C ILE A 74 0.18 4.30 -1.04
N ALA A 75 -0.94 4.84 -1.51
CA ALA A 75 -1.25 4.92 -2.93
C ALA A 75 -1.81 6.29 -3.29
N THR A 76 -1.56 6.72 -4.51
CA THR A 76 -2.16 7.94 -5.08
C THR A 76 -3.34 7.56 -5.97
N GLY A 77 -4.34 8.42 -5.98
CA GLY A 77 -5.54 8.21 -6.77
C GLY A 77 -6.35 9.50 -6.92
N SER A 78 -7.60 9.35 -7.24
CA SER A 78 -8.55 10.45 -7.35
C SER A 78 -9.62 10.37 -6.27
N PHE A 79 -10.15 11.52 -5.90
CA PHE A 79 -11.32 11.69 -5.06
C PHE A 79 -12.30 12.61 -5.77
N VAL A 80 -13.54 12.17 -5.96
CA VAL A 80 -14.57 12.91 -6.68
C VAL A 80 -15.71 13.20 -5.72
N ARG A 81 -16.02 14.49 -5.53
CA ARG A 81 -17.21 14.89 -4.77
C ARG A 81 -18.45 14.74 -5.62
N GLU A 82 -19.48 14.20 -5.03
CA GLU A 82 -20.80 14.08 -5.62
C GLU A 82 -21.74 15.06 -4.92
N HIS A 83 -22.70 15.59 -5.65
CA HIS A 83 -23.76 16.42 -5.08
C HIS A 83 -25.13 15.83 -5.42
N GLY A 84 -26.14 16.20 -4.65
CA GLY A 84 -27.53 15.84 -4.95
C GLY A 84 -28.13 16.70 -6.06
N GLY A 85 -29.22 16.20 -6.63
CA GLY A 85 -29.96 16.88 -7.71
C GLY A 85 -29.50 16.47 -9.11
N PRO A 86 -30.12 17.03 -10.15
CA PRO A 86 -29.82 16.65 -11.53
C PRO A 86 -28.41 17.09 -11.95
N ILE A 87 -27.63 16.15 -12.48
CA ILE A 87 -26.32 16.43 -13.08
C ILE A 87 -26.56 17.09 -14.44
N ARG A 88 -25.96 18.26 -14.67
CA ARG A 88 -25.99 18.93 -15.96
C ARG A 88 -25.05 18.22 -16.94
N GLN A 89 -25.47 18.17 -18.23
CA GLN A 89 -24.68 17.48 -19.26
C GLN A 89 -23.29 18.10 -19.51
N ASP A 90 -23.13 19.38 -19.16
CA ASP A 90 -21.90 20.18 -19.30
C ASP A 90 -21.16 20.40 -17.96
N GLU A 91 -21.60 19.75 -16.89
CA GLU A 91 -20.98 19.89 -15.58
C GLU A 91 -19.70 19.07 -15.49
N ALA A 92 -18.57 19.75 -15.22
CA ALA A 92 -17.33 19.08 -14.97
C ALA A 92 -17.34 18.37 -13.60
N PRO A 93 -16.87 17.11 -13.51
CA PRO A 93 -16.78 16.42 -12.23
C PRO A 93 -15.79 17.14 -11.29
N ASP A 94 -16.15 17.22 -10.00
CA ASP A 94 -15.34 17.84 -8.94
C ASP A 94 -14.26 16.85 -8.44
N VAL A 95 -13.16 16.76 -9.19
CA VAL A 95 -12.10 15.76 -9.04
C VAL A 95 -10.88 16.34 -8.36
N TYR A 96 -10.38 15.68 -7.34
CA TYR A 96 -9.17 16.03 -6.61
C TYR A 96 -8.16 14.88 -6.61
N PRO A 97 -6.87 15.15 -6.78
CA PRO A 97 -5.82 14.18 -6.49
C PRO A 97 -5.81 13.84 -4.99
N ALA A 98 -5.73 12.55 -4.65
CA ALA A 98 -5.81 12.09 -3.28
C ALA A 98 -4.73 11.06 -2.94
N ILE A 99 -4.40 10.97 -1.66
CA ILE A 99 -3.51 9.99 -1.08
C ILE A 99 -4.34 9.06 -0.19
N TYR A 100 -4.23 7.79 -0.46
CA TYR A 100 -4.84 6.70 0.28
C TYR A 100 -3.76 5.96 1.04
N ALA A 101 -3.82 5.99 2.36
CA ALA A 101 -2.88 5.27 3.21
C ALA A 101 -3.66 4.28 4.09
N GLY A 102 -3.17 3.07 4.23
CA GLY A 102 -3.86 2.07 5.03
C GLY A 102 -2.95 1.06 5.68
N THR A 103 -3.50 0.38 6.69
CA THR A 103 -2.86 -0.73 7.37
C THR A 103 -3.86 -1.86 7.54
N VAL A 104 -3.50 -3.04 7.04
CA VAL A 104 -4.28 -4.27 7.15
C VAL A 104 -3.77 -5.09 8.33
N ARG A 105 -4.67 -5.51 9.20
CA ARG A 105 -4.41 -6.42 10.31
C ARG A 105 -5.48 -7.49 10.35
N GLY A 106 -5.17 -8.68 9.84
CA GLY A 106 -6.15 -9.76 9.70
C GLY A 106 -7.31 -9.37 8.78
N THR A 107 -8.51 -9.29 9.32
CA THR A 107 -9.73 -8.92 8.59
C THR A 107 -10.06 -7.43 8.67
N LEU A 108 -9.26 -6.63 9.34
CA LEU A 108 -9.47 -5.20 9.51
C LEU A 108 -8.50 -4.39 8.64
N LEU A 109 -9.01 -3.35 8.03
CA LEU A 109 -8.25 -2.34 7.30
C LEU A 109 -8.58 -0.97 7.92
N GLN A 110 -7.57 -0.27 8.39
CA GLN A 110 -7.68 1.15 8.70
C GLN A 110 -7.23 1.95 7.48
N LEU A 111 -8.13 2.74 6.91
CA LEU A 111 -7.90 3.54 5.71
C LEU A 111 -7.97 5.02 6.05
N THR A 112 -6.93 5.76 5.74
CA THR A 112 -6.90 7.24 5.82
C THR A 112 -6.84 7.84 4.43
N VAL A 113 -7.69 8.80 4.16
CA VAL A 113 -7.79 9.50 2.88
C VAL A 113 -7.55 10.99 3.07
N ARG A 114 -6.65 11.54 2.27
CA ARG A 114 -6.28 12.95 2.30
C ARG A 114 -6.10 13.46 0.87
N LEU A 115 -6.57 14.66 0.59
CA LEU A 115 -6.28 15.34 -0.67
C LEU A 115 -4.82 15.81 -0.69
N THR A 116 -4.25 15.95 -1.88
CA THR A 116 -2.89 16.50 -2.04
C THR A 116 -2.77 17.96 -1.59
N THR A 117 -3.90 18.67 -1.43
CA THR A 117 -4.01 19.99 -0.82
C THR A 117 -3.88 20.00 0.71
N ASN A 118 -3.63 18.83 1.34
CA ASN A 118 -3.62 18.57 2.79
C ASN A 118 -5.00 18.54 3.47
N GLU A 119 -6.09 18.65 2.74
CA GLU A 119 -7.42 18.45 3.31
C GLU A 119 -7.60 16.98 3.72
N MET A 120 -7.96 16.75 4.98
CA MET A 120 -8.27 15.42 5.50
C MET A 120 -9.72 15.06 5.17
N ILE A 121 -9.91 14.00 4.40
CA ILE A 121 -11.24 13.45 4.10
C ILE A 121 -11.73 12.61 5.28
N GLY A 122 -10.90 11.73 5.80
CA GLY A 122 -11.23 10.94 6.97
C GLY A 122 -10.34 9.73 7.18
N THR A 123 -10.56 9.08 8.33
CA THR A 123 -10.00 7.77 8.65
C THR A 123 -11.15 6.81 8.91
N PHE A 124 -11.12 5.67 8.24
CA PHE A 124 -12.20 4.69 8.20
C PHE A 124 -11.69 3.33 8.64
N THR A 125 -12.53 2.57 9.33
CA THR A 125 -12.27 1.16 9.66
C THR A 125 -13.17 0.29 8.79
N LEU A 126 -12.55 -0.59 8.00
CA LEU A 126 -13.23 -1.51 7.10
C LEU A 126 -12.97 -2.95 7.53
N THR A 127 -13.96 -3.80 7.31
CA THR A 127 -13.86 -5.23 7.54
C THR A 127 -13.89 -5.98 6.22
N ARG A 128 -13.04 -6.98 6.08
CA ARG A 128 -12.95 -7.82 4.89
C ARG A 128 -14.25 -8.59 4.67
N ASN A 129 -14.71 -8.63 3.41
CA ASN A 129 -15.95 -9.30 2.99
C ASN A 129 -17.22 -8.79 3.68
N ALA A 130 -17.17 -7.61 4.29
CA ALA A 130 -18.35 -6.93 4.82
C ALA A 130 -18.89 -5.92 3.80
N PRO A 131 -20.23 -5.70 3.76
CA PRO A 131 -20.80 -4.63 2.97
C PRO A 131 -20.45 -3.27 3.60
N GLY A 132 -20.18 -2.28 2.75
CA GLY A 132 -20.06 -0.90 3.21
C GLY A 132 -21.44 -0.26 3.41
N ARG A 133 -21.56 0.57 4.43
CA ARG A 133 -22.76 1.39 4.68
C ARG A 133 -22.51 2.80 4.13
N VAL A 134 -22.81 2.99 2.88
CA VAL A 134 -22.57 4.24 2.15
C VAL A 134 -23.92 4.89 1.82
N VAL A 135 -24.06 6.17 2.10
CA VAL A 135 -25.24 6.98 1.78
C VAL A 135 -24.88 7.93 0.64
N LYS A 136 -25.47 7.71 -0.53
CA LYS A 136 -25.27 8.58 -1.68
C LYS A 136 -26.14 9.83 -1.62
N CYS A 137 -25.62 10.95 -2.11
CA CYS A 137 -26.38 12.17 -2.34
C CYS A 137 -27.39 11.94 -3.49
N LEU A 138 -28.66 12.26 -3.25
CA LEU A 138 -29.77 12.16 -4.20
C LEU A 138 -30.13 13.53 -4.74
#